data_43caa78640d1f310c8601d6b245924f3
#
_entry.id   43caa78640d1f310c8601d6b245924f3
#
_cell.length_a   1.000
_cell.length_b   1.000
_cell.length_c   1.000
_cell.angle_alpha   90.00
_cell.angle_beta   90.00
_cell.angle_gamma   90.00
#
_symmetry.space_group_name_H-M   'P 1'
#
loop_
_entity.id
_entity.type
_entity.pdbx_description
1 polymer ?
#
loop_
_entity_poly.entity_id
_entity_poly.type
_entity_poly.pdbx_seq_one_letter_code
_entity_poly.pdbx_strand_id
1 'polypeptide(L)'
;MKIAIMAPLVTAIREPQRGGSQAFVSDLARGLAGRGHDVHVYAASGSQIPGAEVIDTGIDPRSLAGTLYRASGPAAGEPGEDGAAAAAADSAFTTAYTAMRATRYDVIHNHAFDAPAVRLAAALAPPVVHTLHLPPDRAVSVALRGAARHGRRPAVAAVSDFQASAWRRVMPVDAILPPYPPTGVIAWSGAAGRGALYAGRLSPEKGAAEAIDIARTAGMAIDVYGDVYDPAYSREQIGPRRNWPGVTVHPGVPRASLWEAMAGAAVVLCPARWDEPFGMAAAEAQACGTPVVAFRRGGLSEVIMDGVTGFLVRPDDVRAAAEAVRKAAGLSRPACRKHAEGRLDLELSLDAHERLYRQVADG
;
A
#
# COMPACT_ATOMS: atom_id res chain seq x y z
N MET A 1 1.25 -5.73 -24.74
CA MET A 1 -0.20 -5.64 -24.46
C MET A 1 -0.57 -4.19 -24.25
N LYS A 2 -1.83 -3.84 -24.53
CA LYS A 2 -2.41 -2.54 -24.15
C LYS A 2 -3.21 -2.70 -22.87
N ILE A 3 -2.77 -2.05 -21.81
CA ILE A 3 -3.24 -2.25 -20.44
C ILE A 3 -3.86 -0.97 -19.91
N ALA A 4 -5.10 -1.03 -19.41
CA ALA A 4 -5.67 0.04 -18.62
C ALA A 4 -5.53 -0.26 -17.12
N ILE A 5 -5.03 0.68 -16.36
CA ILE A 5 -5.00 0.63 -14.91
C ILE A 5 -6.00 1.65 -14.36
N MET A 6 -6.98 1.19 -13.59
CA MET A 6 -7.86 2.05 -12.81
C MET A 6 -7.26 2.26 -11.42
N ALA A 7 -6.78 3.44 -11.17
CA ALA A 7 -6.23 3.82 -9.87
C ALA A 7 -7.33 4.12 -8.83
N PRO A 8 -7.03 4.09 -7.52
CA PRO A 8 -7.90 4.67 -6.52
C PRO A 8 -8.10 6.18 -6.76
N LEU A 9 -9.35 6.63 -6.91
CA LEU A 9 -9.67 8.01 -7.24
C LEU A 9 -9.73 8.96 -6.01
N VAL A 10 -9.68 8.40 -4.81
CA VAL A 10 -9.72 9.16 -3.54
C VAL A 10 -8.46 9.99 -3.27
N THR A 11 -7.39 9.77 -4.05
CA THR A 11 -6.11 10.46 -3.88
C THR A 11 -5.40 10.55 -5.23
N ALA A 12 -4.88 11.72 -5.58
CA ALA A 12 -4.01 11.85 -6.75
C ALA A 12 -2.71 11.07 -6.56
N ILE A 13 -2.24 10.41 -7.61
CA ILE A 13 -0.92 9.74 -7.64
C ILE A 13 0.13 10.77 -7.99
N ARG A 14 0.85 11.24 -7.00
CA ARG A 14 1.98 12.17 -7.14
C ARG A 14 2.85 12.17 -5.90
N GLU A 15 4.10 12.58 -6.04
CA GLU A 15 4.98 12.76 -4.88
C GLU A 15 4.60 14.02 -4.07
N PRO A 16 4.70 13.98 -2.74
CA PRO A 16 4.90 12.77 -1.94
C PRO A 16 3.68 11.83 -1.98
N GLN A 17 3.92 10.52 -2.07
CA GLN A 17 2.85 9.52 -2.13
C GLN A 17 2.13 9.41 -0.77
N ARG A 18 0.80 9.45 -0.79
CA ARG A 18 -0.01 9.43 0.43
C ARG A 18 -0.40 8.04 0.94
N GLY A 19 -0.12 6.99 0.15
CA GLY A 19 -0.46 5.63 0.53
C GLY A 19 0.26 4.58 -0.32
N GLY A 20 0.37 3.37 0.21
CA GLY A 20 1.05 2.27 -0.46
C GLY A 20 0.43 1.87 -1.80
N SER A 21 -0.90 1.89 -1.92
CA SER A 21 -1.57 1.54 -3.18
C SER A 21 -1.24 2.53 -4.31
N GLN A 22 -1.17 3.83 -4.02
CA GLN A 22 -0.79 4.84 -5.02
C GLN A 22 0.68 4.69 -5.43
N ALA A 23 1.57 4.51 -4.46
CA ALA A 23 2.98 4.26 -4.71
C ALA A 23 3.17 3.01 -5.59
N PHE A 24 2.48 1.92 -5.27
CA PHE A 24 2.55 0.69 -6.04
C PHE A 24 1.98 0.83 -7.46
N VAL A 25 0.82 1.49 -7.64
CA VAL A 25 0.27 1.75 -8.99
C VAL A 25 1.26 2.54 -9.84
N SER A 26 1.94 3.53 -9.25
CA SER A 26 3.01 4.28 -9.95
C SER A 26 4.17 3.36 -10.38
N ASP A 27 4.66 2.51 -9.48
CA ASP A 27 5.76 1.59 -9.77
C ASP A 27 5.35 0.52 -10.80
N LEU A 28 4.15 -0.05 -10.65
CA LEU A 28 3.59 -1.02 -11.59
C LEU A 28 3.46 -0.45 -13.01
N ALA A 29 2.87 0.73 -13.13
CA ALA A 29 2.68 1.37 -14.44
C ALA A 29 4.02 1.65 -15.12
N ARG A 30 4.99 2.18 -14.40
CA ARG A 30 6.35 2.43 -14.91
C ARG A 30 7.06 1.14 -15.29
N GLY A 31 6.98 0.12 -14.45
CA GLY A 31 7.60 -1.17 -14.70
C GLY A 31 7.04 -1.86 -15.95
N LEU A 32 5.71 -1.91 -16.08
CA LEU A 32 5.05 -2.47 -17.26
C LEU A 32 5.37 -1.68 -18.55
N ALA A 33 5.36 -0.34 -18.48
CA ALA A 33 5.76 0.50 -19.62
C ALA A 33 7.23 0.27 -20.00
N GLY A 34 8.13 0.15 -19.01
CA GLY A 34 9.53 -0.19 -19.23
C GLY A 34 9.75 -1.57 -19.87
N ARG A 35 8.80 -2.49 -19.71
CA ARG A 35 8.78 -3.81 -20.37
C ARG A 35 8.12 -3.79 -21.76
N GLY A 36 7.77 -2.60 -22.29
CA GLY A 36 7.22 -2.43 -23.63
C GLY A 36 5.70 -2.63 -23.73
N HIS A 37 4.97 -2.60 -22.62
CA HIS A 37 3.51 -2.55 -22.66
C HIS A 37 3.02 -1.11 -22.91
N ASP A 38 1.88 -0.97 -23.61
CA ASP A 38 1.16 0.29 -23.76
C ASP A 38 0.24 0.45 -22.54
N VAL A 39 0.63 1.30 -21.58
CA VAL A 39 0.00 1.40 -20.26
C VAL A 39 -0.66 2.75 -20.05
N HIS A 40 -1.98 2.74 -19.88
CA HIS A 40 -2.79 3.91 -19.58
C HIS A 40 -3.30 3.85 -18.14
N VAL A 41 -2.97 4.84 -17.32
CA VAL A 41 -3.42 4.92 -15.93
C VAL A 41 -4.55 5.95 -15.81
N TYR A 42 -5.76 5.48 -15.55
CA TYR A 42 -6.91 6.33 -15.25
C TYR A 42 -6.86 6.72 -13.78
N ALA A 43 -6.64 7.99 -13.52
CA ALA A 43 -6.39 8.48 -12.16
C ALA A 43 -7.11 9.81 -11.90
N ALA A 44 -7.24 10.17 -10.62
CA ALA A 44 -7.83 11.44 -10.20
C ALA A 44 -7.02 12.64 -10.70
N SER A 45 -7.69 13.77 -10.84
CA SER A 45 -7.07 15.03 -11.32
C SER A 45 -5.85 15.40 -10.48
N GLY A 46 -4.81 15.87 -11.17
CA GLY A 46 -3.53 16.22 -10.57
C GLY A 46 -2.59 15.04 -10.34
N SER A 47 -2.90 13.85 -10.86
CA SER A 47 -2.00 12.69 -10.86
C SER A 47 -0.88 12.84 -11.89
N GLN A 48 0.32 12.39 -11.53
CA GLN A 48 1.51 12.41 -12.37
C GLN A 48 2.34 11.15 -12.10
N ILE A 49 2.62 10.38 -13.14
CA ILE A 49 3.46 9.18 -13.08
C ILE A 49 4.55 9.32 -14.14
N PRO A 50 5.77 9.74 -13.78
CA PRO A 50 6.85 9.85 -14.74
C PRO A 50 7.11 8.51 -15.46
N GLY A 51 7.12 8.51 -16.81
CA GLY A 51 7.35 7.31 -17.60
C GLY A 51 6.12 6.43 -17.85
N ALA A 52 4.91 6.88 -17.51
CA ALA A 52 3.66 6.23 -17.89
C ALA A 52 2.63 7.27 -18.34
N GLU A 53 1.69 6.84 -19.20
CA GLU A 53 0.59 7.70 -19.65
C GLU A 53 -0.51 7.76 -18.61
N VAL A 54 -0.82 8.98 -18.12
CA VAL A 54 -1.90 9.23 -17.16
C VAL A 54 -3.08 9.87 -17.88
N ILE A 55 -4.22 9.19 -17.82
CA ILE A 55 -5.50 9.72 -18.31
C ILE A 55 -6.20 10.38 -17.11
N ASP A 56 -6.27 11.71 -17.14
CA ASP A 56 -7.00 12.46 -16.12
C ASP A 56 -8.51 12.19 -16.23
N THR A 57 -9.09 11.66 -15.18
CA THR A 57 -10.53 11.36 -15.13
C THR A 57 -11.40 12.61 -14.91
N GLY A 58 -10.81 13.77 -14.64
CA GLY A 58 -11.52 14.98 -14.27
C GLY A 58 -12.08 14.97 -12.84
N ILE A 59 -11.77 13.94 -12.06
CA ILE A 59 -12.30 13.79 -10.70
C ILE A 59 -11.37 14.45 -9.69
N ASP A 60 -11.90 15.44 -8.94
CA ASP A 60 -11.22 16.00 -7.77
C ASP A 60 -11.23 14.97 -6.63
N PRO A 61 -10.08 14.49 -6.13
CA PRO A 61 -10.03 13.53 -5.02
C PRO A 61 -10.77 13.99 -3.77
N ARG A 62 -10.88 15.30 -3.53
CA ARG A 62 -11.58 15.85 -2.37
C ARG A 62 -13.07 15.54 -2.38
N SER A 63 -13.68 15.37 -3.56
CA SER A 63 -15.08 14.99 -3.68
C SER A 63 -15.36 13.57 -3.18
N LEU A 64 -14.32 12.74 -3.07
CA LEU A 64 -14.38 11.36 -2.61
C LEU A 64 -13.82 11.17 -1.18
N ALA A 65 -13.54 12.25 -0.45
CA ALA A 65 -12.95 12.16 0.89
C ALA A 65 -13.82 11.35 1.89
N GLY A 66 -15.13 11.32 1.70
CA GLY A 66 -16.06 10.51 2.50
C GLY A 66 -15.93 8.99 2.30
N THR A 67 -15.31 8.54 1.17
CA THR A 67 -15.09 7.12 0.89
C THR A 67 -13.73 6.61 1.41
N LEU A 68 -12.92 7.46 2.05
CA LEU A 68 -11.61 7.07 2.59
C LEU A 68 -11.76 5.96 3.62
N TYR A 69 -11.01 4.86 3.43
CA TYR A 69 -10.98 3.74 4.36
C TYR A 69 -10.43 4.16 5.73
N ARG A 70 -11.14 3.76 6.79
CA ARG A 70 -10.72 3.94 8.19
C ARG A 70 -10.79 2.60 8.90
N ALA A 71 -9.69 2.15 9.46
CA ALA A 71 -9.60 0.86 10.15
C ALA A 71 -10.18 0.89 11.57
N SER A 72 -10.42 2.07 12.14
CA SER A 72 -10.91 2.24 13.52
C SER A 72 -11.81 3.48 13.67
N GLY A 73 -12.78 3.40 14.56
CA GLY A 73 -13.75 4.47 14.86
C GLY A 73 -15.19 4.01 14.66
N PRO A 74 -16.20 4.84 14.97
CA PRO A 74 -17.63 4.51 14.80
C PRO A 74 -18.01 4.20 13.34
N ALA A 75 -17.16 4.54 12.38
CA ALA A 75 -17.29 4.21 10.96
C ALA A 75 -16.30 3.11 10.52
N ALA A 76 -15.69 2.36 11.46
CA ALA A 76 -14.77 1.27 11.13
C ALA A 76 -15.51 0.13 10.44
N GLY A 77 -15.14 -0.13 9.18
CA GLY A 77 -15.66 -1.28 8.42
C GLY A 77 -17.00 -1.10 7.72
N GLU A 78 -17.69 0.01 7.91
CA GLU A 78 -18.80 0.40 7.05
C GLU A 78 -18.43 1.68 6.30
N PRO A 79 -18.55 1.72 4.94
CA PRO A 79 -18.60 3.00 4.27
C PRO A 79 -19.76 3.74 4.93
N GLY A 80 -19.49 4.89 5.50
CA GLY A 80 -20.55 5.68 6.13
C GLY A 80 -21.74 5.71 5.18
N GLU A 81 -22.95 5.57 5.71
CA GLU A 81 -24.21 5.71 4.98
C GLU A 81 -24.42 7.15 4.45
N ASP A 82 -23.32 7.81 4.10
CA ASP A 82 -23.36 9.07 3.39
C ASP A 82 -23.71 8.77 1.93
N GLY A 83 -25.00 8.75 1.65
CA GLY A 83 -25.55 8.54 0.32
C GLY A 83 -24.93 9.51 -0.71
N ALA A 84 -24.45 10.68 -0.28
CA ALA A 84 -23.76 11.63 -1.13
C ALA A 84 -22.37 11.13 -1.53
N ALA A 85 -21.59 10.58 -0.61
CA ALA A 85 -20.26 10.01 -0.93
C ALA A 85 -20.37 8.78 -1.85
N ALA A 86 -21.36 7.91 -1.61
CA ALA A 86 -21.63 6.76 -2.48
C ALA A 86 -22.04 7.20 -3.89
N ALA A 87 -22.91 8.20 -4.03
CA ALA A 87 -23.32 8.75 -5.31
C ALA A 87 -22.15 9.44 -6.05
N ALA A 88 -21.29 10.15 -5.33
CA ALA A 88 -20.08 10.74 -5.88
C ALA A 88 -19.12 9.69 -6.43
N ALA A 89 -18.90 8.59 -5.70
CA ALA A 89 -18.08 7.48 -6.16
C ALA A 89 -18.70 6.80 -7.40
N ASP A 90 -20.01 6.55 -7.41
CA ASP A 90 -20.72 6.01 -8.58
C ASP A 90 -20.53 6.89 -9.82
N SER A 91 -20.73 8.19 -9.68
CA SER A 91 -20.54 9.15 -10.76
C SER A 91 -19.08 9.17 -11.27
N ALA A 92 -18.12 9.19 -10.36
CA ALA A 92 -16.70 9.20 -10.67
C ALA A 92 -16.27 7.97 -11.49
N PHE A 93 -16.60 6.77 -11.03
CA PHE A 93 -16.25 5.54 -11.73
C PHE A 93 -17.06 5.36 -13.03
N THR A 94 -18.30 5.84 -13.10
CA THR A 94 -19.06 5.87 -14.36
C THR A 94 -18.36 6.73 -15.42
N THR A 95 -17.90 7.91 -15.03
CA THR A 95 -17.16 8.82 -15.93
C THR A 95 -15.84 8.16 -16.39
N ALA A 96 -15.06 7.64 -15.46
CA ALA A 96 -13.77 7.03 -15.77
C ALA A 96 -13.91 5.78 -16.70
N TYR A 97 -14.86 4.89 -16.42
CA TYR A 97 -15.08 3.71 -17.26
C TYR A 97 -15.74 4.05 -18.62
N THR A 98 -16.51 5.13 -18.70
CA THR A 98 -17.02 5.64 -19.98
C THR A 98 -15.88 6.11 -20.86
N ALA A 99 -14.93 6.88 -20.31
CA ALA A 99 -13.73 7.28 -21.03
C ALA A 99 -12.88 6.07 -21.47
N MET A 100 -12.76 5.06 -20.60
CA MET A 100 -11.99 3.84 -20.89
C MET A 100 -12.57 3.02 -22.06
N ARG A 101 -13.90 3.04 -22.27
CA ARG A 101 -14.56 2.36 -23.40
C ARG A 101 -14.19 2.90 -24.78
N ALA A 102 -13.67 4.12 -24.84
CA ALA A 102 -13.23 4.72 -26.12
C ALA A 102 -11.95 4.06 -26.66
N THR A 103 -11.25 3.27 -25.88
CA THR A 103 -10.01 2.58 -26.25
C THR A 103 -10.17 1.07 -26.09
N ARG A 104 -9.63 0.32 -27.05
CA ARG A 104 -9.59 -1.14 -26.95
C ARG A 104 -8.38 -1.55 -26.13
N TYR A 105 -8.60 -2.22 -24.99
CA TYR A 105 -7.58 -2.79 -24.12
C TYR A 105 -7.56 -4.31 -24.19
N ASP A 106 -6.39 -4.91 -23.97
CA ASP A 106 -6.23 -6.35 -23.83
C ASP A 106 -6.66 -6.80 -22.42
N VAL A 107 -6.43 -5.94 -21.41
CA VAL A 107 -6.81 -6.17 -20.01
C VAL A 107 -7.04 -4.84 -19.30
N ILE A 108 -7.98 -4.85 -18.36
CA ILE A 108 -8.21 -3.74 -17.43
C ILE A 108 -7.87 -4.22 -16.03
N HIS A 109 -6.95 -3.51 -15.34
CA HIS A 109 -6.59 -3.82 -13.99
C HIS A 109 -7.10 -2.75 -13.01
N ASN A 110 -8.07 -3.11 -12.19
CA ASN A 110 -8.63 -2.23 -11.17
C ASN A 110 -7.89 -2.36 -9.85
N HIS A 111 -7.33 -1.25 -9.39
CA HIS A 111 -6.70 -1.08 -8.07
C HIS A 111 -7.55 -0.24 -7.11
N ALA A 112 -8.68 0.32 -7.59
CA ALA A 112 -9.60 1.03 -6.71
C ALA A 112 -10.34 0.03 -5.81
N PHE A 113 -10.54 0.43 -4.58
CA PHE A 113 -11.13 -0.40 -3.53
C PHE A 113 -12.58 -0.02 -3.19
N ASP A 114 -13.20 0.79 -4.05
CA ASP A 114 -14.59 1.21 -3.91
C ASP A 114 -15.53 0.22 -4.60
N ALA A 115 -16.67 -0.10 -3.97
CA ALA A 115 -17.65 -1.02 -4.53
C ALA A 115 -18.17 -0.62 -5.93
N PRO A 116 -18.40 0.68 -6.25
CA PRO A 116 -18.73 1.12 -7.60
C PRO A 116 -17.67 0.77 -8.64
N ALA A 117 -16.37 0.85 -8.30
CA ALA A 117 -15.30 0.48 -9.21
C ALA A 117 -15.40 -0.99 -9.65
N VAL A 118 -15.76 -1.88 -8.73
CA VAL A 118 -15.96 -3.30 -9.01
C VAL A 118 -17.24 -3.54 -9.82
N ARG A 119 -18.35 -2.97 -9.35
CA ARG A 119 -19.68 -3.18 -9.95
C ARG A 119 -19.75 -2.70 -11.39
N LEU A 120 -19.23 -1.51 -11.66
CA LEU A 120 -19.28 -0.89 -13.02
C LEU A 120 -18.30 -1.54 -13.98
N ALA A 121 -17.18 -2.05 -13.49
CA ALA A 121 -16.21 -2.78 -14.31
C ALA A 121 -16.79 -4.06 -14.94
N ALA A 122 -17.80 -4.67 -14.30
CA ALA A 122 -18.45 -5.89 -14.82
C ALA A 122 -19.12 -5.70 -16.20
N ALA A 123 -19.40 -4.46 -16.60
CA ALA A 123 -19.99 -4.12 -17.89
C ALA A 123 -18.94 -3.79 -18.98
N LEU A 124 -17.65 -3.97 -18.70
CA LEU A 124 -16.58 -3.71 -19.65
C LEU A 124 -16.32 -4.96 -20.52
N ALA A 125 -16.01 -4.74 -21.79
CA ALA A 125 -15.76 -5.83 -22.74
C ALA A 125 -14.42 -6.55 -22.52
N PRO A 126 -13.28 -5.85 -22.21
CA PRO A 126 -12.02 -6.52 -21.89
C PRO A 126 -12.10 -7.30 -20.59
N PRO A 127 -11.25 -8.33 -20.40
CA PRO A 127 -11.11 -8.99 -19.11
C PRO A 127 -10.66 -8.02 -18.02
N VAL A 128 -11.25 -8.17 -16.84
CA VAL A 128 -10.96 -7.31 -15.69
C VAL A 128 -10.24 -8.12 -14.59
N VAL A 129 -9.15 -7.56 -14.07
CA VAL A 129 -8.47 -8.01 -12.86
C VAL A 129 -8.77 -7.01 -11.74
N HIS A 130 -9.12 -7.47 -10.56
CA HIS A 130 -9.23 -6.63 -9.36
C HIS A 130 -8.15 -7.00 -8.36
N THR A 131 -7.22 -6.09 -8.07
CA THR A 131 -6.31 -6.26 -6.92
C THR A 131 -6.93 -5.65 -5.67
N LEU A 132 -7.12 -6.49 -4.68
CA LEU A 132 -7.72 -6.14 -3.39
C LEU A 132 -6.63 -5.63 -2.45
N HIS A 133 -6.65 -4.33 -2.15
CA HIS A 133 -5.66 -3.69 -1.27
C HIS A 133 -6.08 -3.62 0.20
N LEU A 134 -7.36 -3.85 0.49
CA LEU A 134 -7.96 -3.75 1.82
C LEU A 134 -8.53 -5.09 2.29
N PRO A 135 -8.72 -5.29 3.59
CA PRO A 135 -9.45 -6.44 4.11
C PRO A 135 -10.86 -6.56 3.49
N PRO A 136 -11.49 -7.74 3.53
CA PRO A 136 -12.86 -7.91 3.05
C PRO A 136 -13.83 -6.95 3.77
N ASP A 137 -14.56 -6.19 2.97
CA ASP A 137 -15.70 -5.42 3.42
C ASP A 137 -16.99 -5.90 2.73
N ARG A 138 -18.16 -5.50 3.28
CA ARG A 138 -19.46 -5.97 2.80
C ARG A 138 -19.78 -5.44 1.40
N ALA A 139 -19.52 -4.16 1.13
CA ALA A 139 -19.93 -3.51 -0.12
C ALA A 139 -19.13 -4.07 -1.31
N VAL A 140 -17.79 -4.15 -1.19
CA VAL A 140 -16.91 -4.75 -2.22
C VAL A 140 -17.22 -6.24 -2.39
N SER A 141 -17.47 -6.97 -1.29
CA SER A 141 -17.83 -8.39 -1.34
C SER A 141 -19.14 -8.64 -2.10
N VAL A 142 -20.15 -7.78 -1.92
CA VAL A 142 -21.41 -7.84 -2.68
C VAL A 142 -21.19 -7.51 -4.14
N ALA A 143 -20.40 -6.46 -4.44
CA ALA A 143 -20.09 -6.05 -5.80
C ALA A 143 -19.35 -7.15 -6.59
N LEU A 144 -18.34 -7.78 -5.98
CA LEU A 144 -17.58 -8.89 -6.59
C LEU A 144 -18.47 -10.11 -6.89
N ARG A 145 -19.32 -10.51 -5.91
CA ARG A 145 -20.27 -11.60 -6.14
C ARG A 145 -21.32 -11.26 -7.18
N GLY A 146 -21.74 -9.99 -7.26
CA GLY A 146 -22.65 -9.51 -8.31
C GLY A 146 -21.99 -9.59 -9.69
N ALA A 147 -20.78 -9.10 -9.83
CA ALA A 147 -20.03 -9.16 -11.09
C ALA A 147 -19.86 -10.60 -11.59
N ALA A 148 -19.59 -11.55 -10.72
CA ALA A 148 -19.44 -12.97 -11.07
C ALA A 148 -20.71 -13.65 -11.58
N ARG A 149 -21.90 -13.08 -11.32
CA ARG A 149 -23.20 -13.62 -11.75
C ARG A 149 -23.69 -13.08 -13.09
N HIS A 150 -23.21 -11.90 -13.50
CA HIS A 150 -23.79 -11.16 -14.64
C HIS A 150 -22.91 -11.20 -15.91
N GLY A 151 -21.91 -12.07 -15.98
CA GLY A 151 -21.05 -12.16 -17.15
C GLY A 151 -19.78 -12.96 -16.88
N ARG A 152 -18.68 -12.57 -17.53
CA ARG A 152 -17.37 -13.16 -17.29
C ARG A 152 -16.93 -12.83 -15.86
N ARG A 153 -16.64 -13.86 -15.06
CA ARG A 153 -16.12 -13.66 -13.71
C ARG A 153 -14.81 -12.86 -13.77
N PRO A 154 -14.69 -11.74 -13.05
CA PRO A 154 -13.43 -11.02 -13.00
C PRO A 154 -12.37 -11.88 -12.29
N ALA A 155 -11.11 -11.73 -12.70
CA ALA A 155 -9.99 -12.26 -11.94
C ALA A 155 -9.75 -11.42 -10.69
N VAL A 156 -9.50 -12.08 -9.58
CA VAL A 156 -9.28 -11.43 -8.28
C VAL A 156 -7.90 -11.75 -7.77
N ALA A 157 -7.14 -10.73 -7.42
CA ALA A 157 -5.82 -10.86 -6.83
C ALA A 157 -5.78 -10.22 -5.43
N ALA A 158 -4.99 -10.81 -4.55
CA ALA A 158 -4.67 -10.28 -3.23
C ALA A 158 -3.19 -9.84 -3.18
N VAL A 159 -2.85 -8.98 -2.22
CA VAL A 159 -1.48 -8.44 -2.09
C VAL A 159 -0.57 -9.28 -1.18
N SER A 160 -1.09 -10.30 -0.53
CA SER A 160 -0.34 -11.26 0.31
C SER A 160 -1.14 -12.55 0.50
N ASP A 161 -0.47 -13.62 0.97
CA ASP A 161 -1.14 -14.87 1.33
C ASP A 161 -2.08 -14.69 2.53
N PHE A 162 -1.69 -13.86 3.49
CA PHE A 162 -2.54 -13.49 4.61
C PHE A 162 -3.86 -12.88 4.12
N GLN A 163 -3.77 -11.88 3.26
CA GLN A 163 -4.95 -11.20 2.73
C GLN A 163 -5.77 -12.14 1.83
N ALA A 164 -5.12 -12.94 1.00
CA ALA A 164 -5.79 -13.95 0.18
C ALA A 164 -6.61 -14.92 1.04
N SER A 165 -6.06 -15.33 2.19
CA SER A 165 -6.76 -16.24 3.11
C SER A 165 -8.03 -15.60 3.68
N ALA A 166 -8.03 -14.30 3.96
CA ALA A 166 -9.22 -13.57 4.38
C ALA A 166 -10.27 -13.50 3.26
N TRP A 167 -9.85 -13.12 2.03
CA TRP A 167 -10.74 -12.99 0.89
C TRP A 167 -11.27 -14.32 0.37
N ARG A 168 -10.52 -15.43 0.46
CA ARG A 168 -10.97 -16.78 0.09
C ARG A 168 -12.19 -17.26 0.86
N ARG A 169 -12.50 -16.66 2.02
CA ARG A 169 -13.76 -16.88 2.76
C ARG A 169 -14.95 -16.21 2.08
N VAL A 170 -14.72 -15.27 1.19
CA VAL A 170 -15.73 -14.49 0.48
C VAL A 170 -15.89 -14.98 -0.96
N MET A 171 -14.77 -15.22 -1.66
CA MET A 171 -14.72 -15.65 -3.06
C MET A 171 -13.35 -16.23 -3.42
N PRO A 172 -13.21 -16.95 -4.55
CA PRO A 172 -11.92 -17.41 -5.04
C PRO A 172 -10.97 -16.24 -5.31
N VAL A 173 -9.70 -16.40 -4.92
CA VAL A 173 -8.58 -15.51 -5.25
C VAL A 173 -7.69 -16.22 -6.25
N ASP A 174 -7.52 -15.64 -7.43
CA ASP A 174 -6.86 -16.26 -8.58
C ASP A 174 -5.34 -16.10 -8.54
N ALA A 175 -4.84 -15.00 -7.94
CA ALA A 175 -3.42 -14.73 -7.85
C ALA A 175 -3.06 -13.94 -6.59
N ILE A 176 -1.77 -13.99 -6.25
CA ILE A 176 -1.15 -13.10 -5.27
C ILE A 176 -0.21 -12.17 -6.03
N LEU A 177 -0.47 -10.87 -5.93
CA LEU A 177 0.26 -9.81 -6.61
C LEU A 177 0.82 -8.82 -5.57
N PRO A 178 1.95 -9.15 -4.92
CA PRO A 178 2.49 -8.33 -3.86
C PRO A 178 3.00 -6.98 -4.39
N PRO A 179 2.78 -5.87 -3.66
CA PRO A 179 3.27 -4.54 -4.04
C PRO A 179 4.74 -4.38 -3.63
N TYR A 180 5.62 -5.11 -4.30
CA TYR A 180 7.05 -5.04 -4.05
C TYR A 180 7.66 -3.72 -4.50
N PRO A 181 8.65 -3.16 -3.74
CA PRO A 181 9.34 -1.95 -4.11
C PRO A 181 10.35 -2.17 -5.25
N PRO A 182 10.68 -1.13 -6.03
CA PRO A 182 11.65 -1.19 -7.12
C PRO A 182 13.07 -1.19 -6.57
N THR A 183 13.59 -2.32 -6.10
CA THR A 183 14.89 -2.40 -5.42
C THR A 183 16.04 -1.85 -6.27
N GLY A 184 15.97 -2.02 -7.60
CA GLY A 184 17.01 -1.54 -8.51
C GLY A 184 17.25 -0.03 -8.52
N VAL A 185 16.26 0.78 -8.07
CA VAL A 185 16.39 2.25 -7.98
C VAL A 185 16.53 2.76 -6.55
N ILE A 186 16.35 1.89 -5.55
CA ILE A 186 16.50 2.24 -4.14
C ILE A 186 17.99 2.19 -3.78
N ALA A 187 18.56 3.37 -3.52
CA ALA A 187 19.91 3.48 -2.98
C ALA A 187 19.96 2.90 -1.56
N TRP A 188 21.03 2.17 -1.24
CA TRP A 188 21.26 1.61 0.09
C TRP A 188 22.71 1.79 0.52
N SER A 189 22.94 1.68 1.81
CA SER A 189 24.29 1.72 2.38
C SER A 189 24.48 0.58 3.36
N GLY A 190 25.63 -0.09 3.31
CA GLY A 190 26.04 -1.06 4.32
C GLY A 190 26.56 -0.41 5.61
N ALA A 191 26.69 0.91 5.66
CA ALA A 191 27.13 1.63 6.86
C ALA A 191 26.10 1.54 8.01
N ALA A 192 26.58 1.55 9.25
CA ALA A 192 25.71 1.55 10.41
C ALA A 192 24.82 2.79 10.43
N GLY A 193 23.51 2.59 10.57
CA GLY A 193 22.53 3.65 10.71
C GLY A 193 22.44 4.19 12.14
N ARG A 194 21.69 5.26 12.32
CA ARG A 194 21.45 5.90 13.64
C ARG A 194 19.95 6.08 13.87
N GLY A 195 19.54 5.97 15.14
CA GLY A 195 18.15 6.18 15.51
C GLY A 195 17.17 5.18 14.91
N ALA A 196 15.92 5.34 15.28
CA ALA A 196 14.80 4.62 14.69
C ALA A 196 14.08 5.52 13.67
N LEU A 197 13.36 4.90 12.74
CA LEU A 197 12.51 5.61 11.79
C LEU A 197 11.14 4.95 11.74
N TYR A 198 10.10 5.77 11.68
CA TYR A 198 8.74 5.36 11.33
C TYR A 198 8.33 6.06 10.02
N ALA A 199 7.69 5.32 9.12
CA ALA A 199 7.12 5.86 7.89
C ALA A 199 5.69 5.36 7.68
N GLY A 200 4.74 6.29 7.68
CA GLY A 200 3.34 5.95 7.47
C GLY A 200 2.40 7.10 7.83
N ARG A 201 1.14 6.98 7.41
CA ARG A 201 0.08 7.93 7.78
C ARG A 201 -0.02 8.06 9.30
N LEU A 202 -0.25 9.31 9.78
CA LEU A 202 -0.53 9.52 11.19
C LEU A 202 -2.00 9.20 11.46
N SER A 203 -2.25 7.92 11.74
CA SER A 203 -3.57 7.34 12.00
C SER A 203 -3.47 6.19 13.00
N PRO A 204 -4.55 5.88 13.74
CA PRO A 204 -4.51 4.88 14.81
C PRO A 204 -4.02 3.51 14.36
N GLU A 205 -4.46 3.06 13.16
CA GLU A 205 -4.15 1.72 12.65
C GLU A 205 -2.68 1.55 12.25
N LYS A 206 -1.96 2.65 11.95
CA LYS A 206 -0.54 2.61 11.54
C LYS A 206 0.44 2.64 12.70
N GLY A 207 0.02 3.07 13.88
CA GLY A 207 0.81 2.92 15.10
C GLY A 207 1.97 3.89 15.26
N ALA A 208 1.87 5.13 14.77
CA ALA A 208 2.93 6.12 14.92
C ALA A 208 3.24 6.45 16.40
N ALA A 209 2.22 6.51 17.25
CA ALA A 209 2.40 6.73 18.68
C ALA A 209 3.16 5.55 19.34
N GLU A 210 2.80 4.34 18.97
CA GLU A 210 3.48 3.11 19.41
C GLU A 210 4.95 3.10 18.97
N ALA A 211 5.25 3.55 17.74
CA ALA A 211 6.63 3.67 17.28
C ALA A 211 7.46 4.62 18.16
N ILE A 212 6.89 5.77 18.53
CA ILE A 212 7.55 6.73 19.44
C ILE A 212 7.75 6.10 20.82
N ASP A 213 6.73 5.43 21.36
CA ASP A 213 6.80 4.78 22.68
C ASP A 213 7.85 3.64 22.71
N ILE A 214 7.94 2.85 21.63
CA ILE A 214 8.94 1.79 21.43
C ILE A 214 10.34 2.39 21.40
N ALA A 215 10.59 3.40 20.56
CA ALA A 215 11.89 4.04 20.42
C ALA A 215 12.35 4.65 21.76
N ARG A 216 11.46 5.36 22.45
CA ARG A 216 11.73 5.92 23.77
C ARG A 216 12.08 4.83 24.79
N THR A 217 11.33 3.73 24.82
CA THR A 217 11.59 2.60 25.73
C THR A 217 12.92 1.91 25.40
N ALA A 218 13.31 1.92 24.13
CA ALA A 218 14.61 1.41 23.67
C ALA A 218 15.78 2.37 23.99
N GLY A 219 15.51 3.62 24.38
CA GLY A 219 16.52 4.67 24.59
C GLY A 219 17.08 5.22 23.27
N MET A 220 16.29 5.21 22.20
CA MET A 220 16.69 5.57 20.83
C MET A 220 15.91 6.80 20.36
N ALA A 221 16.59 7.73 19.67
CA ALA A 221 15.90 8.82 18.96
C ALA A 221 15.09 8.25 17.78
N ILE A 222 14.02 8.96 17.40
CA ILE A 222 13.16 8.55 16.29
C ILE A 222 12.79 9.72 15.39
N ASP A 223 12.87 9.48 14.08
CA ASP A 223 12.29 10.30 13.04
C ASP A 223 10.97 9.67 12.57
N VAL A 224 9.89 10.46 12.61
CA VAL A 224 8.53 10.03 12.22
C VAL A 224 8.14 10.76 10.95
N TYR A 225 8.03 10.05 9.85
CA TYR A 225 7.62 10.59 8.54
C TYR A 225 6.18 10.22 8.23
N GLY A 226 5.35 11.23 7.98
CA GLY A 226 3.97 10.99 7.55
C GLY A 226 3.05 12.19 7.66
N ASP A 227 2.05 12.21 6.78
CA ASP A 227 1.01 13.22 6.81
C ASP A 227 -0.07 12.88 7.84
N VAL A 228 -0.71 13.92 8.34
CA VAL A 228 -1.89 13.80 9.21
C VAL A 228 -3.04 13.24 8.39
N TYR A 229 -3.43 12.01 8.70
CA TYR A 229 -4.58 11.35 8.10
C TYR A 229 -5.81 11.42 9.01
N ASP A 230 -5.59 11.30 10.32
CA ASP A 230 -6.59 11.50 11.36
C ASP A 230 -6.18 12.70 12.24
N PRO A 231 -6.87 13.85 12.13
CA PRO A 231 -6.55 15.04 12.91
C PRO A 231 -6.71 14.85 14.43
N ALA A 232 -7.68 14.03 14.87
CA ALA A 232 -7.89 13.75 16.29
C ALA A 232 -6.74 12.92 16.84
N TYR A 233 -6.36 11.85 16.14
CA TYR A 233 -5.20 11.04 16.50
C TYR A 233 -3.92 11.86 16.55
N SER A 234 -3.68 12.69 15.53
CA SER A 234 -2.50 13.54 15.50
C SER A 234 -2.44 14.49 16.69
N ARG A 235 -3.56 15.15 17.03
CA ARG A 235 -3.63 16.08 18.17
C ARG A 235 -3.46 15.35 19.51
N GLU A 236 -4.13 14.23 19.70
CA GLU A 236 -4.25 13.55 20.99
C GLU A 236 -3.12 12.58 21.27
N GLN A 237 -2.59 11.92 20.24
CA GLN A 237 -1.57 10.88 20.40
C GLN A 237 -0.18 11.36 20.01
N ILE A 238 -0.05 12.11 18.91
CA ILE A 238 1.25 12.56 18.41
C ILE A 238 1.64 13.88 19.06
N GLY A 239 0.70 14.82 19.24
CA GLY A 239 0.94 16.14 19.83
C GLY A 239 1.72 16.10 21.15
N PRO A 240 1.32 15.34 22.17
CA PRO A 240 2.05 15.24 23.43
C PRO A 240 3.46 14.64 23.26
N ARG A 241 3.65 13.69 22.32
CA ARG A 241 4.90 12.96 22.14
C ARG A 241 5.93 13.70 21.29
N ARG A 242 5.50 14.59 20.39
CA ARG A 242 6.40 15.32 19.48
C ARG A 242 7.41 16.23 20.21
N ASN A 243 7.11 16.60 21.45
CA ASN A 243 7.97 17.45 22.26
C ASN A 243 8.93 16.64 23.16
N TRP A 244 8.89 15.30 23.10
CA TRP A 244 9.82 14.48 23.86
C TRP A 244 11.24 14.56 23.27
N PRO A 245 12.28 14.55 24.11
CA PRO A 245 13.66 14.52 23.64
C PRO A 245 13.92 13.36 22.69
N GLY A 246 14.55 13.65 21.56
CA GLY A 246 14.88 12.65 20.54
C GLY A 246 13.72 12.25 19.60
N VAL A 247 12.58 12.93 19.66
CA VAL A 247 11.48 12.73 18.71
C VAL A 247 11.44 13.88 17.71
N THR A 248 11.50 13.55 16.42
CA THR A 248 11.30 14.52 15.33
C THR A 248 10.17 14.04 14.43
N VAL A 249 9.18 14.91 14.18
CA VAL A 249 8.04 14.60 13.32
C VAL A 249 8.15 15.42 12.03
N HIS A 250 8.23 14.73 10.92
CA HIS A 250 8.33 15.28 9.56
C HIS A 250 7.01 15.09 8.80
N PRO A 251 6.67 15.99 7.90
CA PRO A 251 5.60 15.74 6.93
C PRO A 251 5.95 14.58 6.00
N GLY A 252 5.01 14.17 5.15
CA GLY A 252 5.31 13.28 4.04
C GLY A 252 6.35 13.91 3.10
N VAL A 253 7.32 13.12 2.68
CA VAL A 253 8.41 13.52 1.78
C VAL A 253 8.38 12.63 0.52
N PRO A 254 9.00 13.07 -0.60
CA PRO A 254 9.17 12.23 -1.77
C PRO A 254 9.83 10.89 -1.41
N ARG A 255 9.44 9.81 -2.07
CA ARG A 255 9.92 8.45 -1.73
C ARG A 255 11.44 8.32 -1.77
N ALA A 256 12.11 8.99 -2.72
CA ALA A 256 13.56 8.97 -2.78
C ALA A 256 14.20 9.50 -1.47
N SER A 257 13.70 10.63 -0.96
CA SER A 257 14.18 11.19 0.32
C SER A 257 13.81 10.31 1.52
N LEU A 258 12.65 9.65 1.48
CA LEU A 258 12.27 8.69 2.50
C LEU A 258 13.20 7.47 2.50
N TRP A 259 13.58 6.95 1.33
CA TRP A 259 14.54 5.85 1.22
C TRP A 259 15.94 6.23 1.72
N GLU A 260 16.40 7.45 1.44
CA GLU A 260 17.64 7.98 2.02
C GLU A 260 17.58 8.03 3.55
N ALA A 261 16.46 8.51 4.11
CA ALA A 261 16.26 8.53 5.55
C ALA A 261 16.22 7.10 6.13
N MET A 262 15.52 6.16 5.48
CA MET A 262 15.50 4.74 5.86
C MET A 262 16.91 4.14 5.82
N ALA A 263 17.70 4.42 4.77
CA ALA A 263 19.07 3.94 4.64
C ALA A 263 19.99 4.49 5.76
N GLY A 264 19.71 5.69 6.28
CA GLY A 264 20.42 6.31 7.40
C GLY A 264 19.98 5.82 8.78
N ALA A 265 18.81 5.20 8.90
CA ALA A 265 18.28 4.71 10.18
C ALA A 265 18.93 3.39 10.60
N ALA A 266 19.05 3.15 11.92
CA ALA A 266 19.48 1.87 12.46
C ALA A 266 18.39 0.81 12.38
N VAL A 267 17.14 1.21 12.46
CA VAL A 267 15.96 0.34 12.44
C VAL A 267 14.73 1.09 11.96
N VAL A 268 13.86 0.44 11.19
CA VAL A 268 12.53 0.96 10.85
C VAL A 268 11.48 0.26 11.70
N LEU A 269 10.53 1.03 12.25
CA LEU A 269 9.47 0.55 13.11
C LEU A 269 8.14 0.46 12.36
N CYS A 270 7.52 -0.72 12.38
CA CYS A 270 6.23 -0.98 11.77
C CYS A 270 5.23 -1.56 12.79
N PRO A 271 4.86 -0.83 13.87
CA PRO A 271 3.99 -1.31 14.93
C PRO A 271 2.50 -1.13 14.55
N ALA A 272 2.10 -1.66 13.40
CA ALA A 272 0.73 -1.59 12.92
C ALA A 272 -0.25 -2.20 13.95
N ARG A 273 -1.38 -1.51 14.18
CA ARG A 273 -2.44 -1.93 15.10
C ARG A 273 -3.62 -2.61 14.40
N TRP A 274 -3.50 -2.81 13.12
CA TRP A 274 -4.42 -3.58 12.30
C TRP A 274 -3.67 -4.69 11.57
N ASP A 275 -4.41 -5.60 10.96
CA ASP A 275 -3.81 -6.63 10.12
C ASP A 275 -3.37 -5.99 8.80
N GLU A 276 -2.09 -5.61 8.73
CA GLU A 276 -1.50 -4.94 7.58
C GLU A 276 -1.60 -5.84 6.35
N PRO A 277 -2.23 -5.39 5.24
CA PRO A 277 -2.41 -6.24 4.06
C PRO A 277 -1.09 -6.76 3.47
N PHE A 278 -0.03 -5.95 3.49
CA PHE A 278 1.29 -6.32 3.00
C PHE A 278 2.43 -5.78 3.88
N GLY A 279 2.60 -4.45 3.92
CA GLY A 279 3.68 -3.79 4.68
C GLY A 279 4.77 -3.21 3.79
N MET A 280 4.41 -2.33 2.84
CA MET A 280 5.36 -1.70 1.91
C MET A 280 6.54 -1.01 2.61
N ALA A 281 6.29 -0.27 3.71
CA ALA A 281 7.36 0.40 4.45
C ALA A 281 8.41 -0.58 4.99
N ALA A 282 7.98 -1.79 5.40
CA ALA A 282 8.89 -2.84 5.84
C ALA A 282 9.71 -3.42 4.67
N ALA A 283 9.10 -3.55 3.49
CA ALA A 283 9.81 -4.01 2.28
C ALA A 283 10.81 -2.96 1.79
N GLU A 284 10.41 -1.69 1.75
CA GLU A 284 11.28 -0.55 1.38
C GLU A 284 12.46 -0.39 2.34
N ALA A 285 12.23 -0.52 3.65
CA ALA A 285 13.31 -0.48 4.64
C ALA A 285 14.37 -1.56 4.39
N GLN A 286 13.95 -2.79 4.10
CA GLN A 286 14.87 -3.88 3.77
C GLN A 286 15.60 -3.63 2.45
N ALA A 287 14.93 -3.05 1.45
CA ALA A 287 15.57 -2.61 0.21
C ALA A 287 16.63 -1.53 0.45
N CYS A 288 16.46 -0.66 1.45
CA CYS A 288 17.46 0.29 1.93
C CYS A 288 18.58 -0.36 2.77
N GLY A 289 18.51 -1.68 3.01
CA GLY A 289 19.43 -2.40 3.87
C GLY A 289 19.13 -2.22 5.36
N THR A 290 17.98 -1.71 5.74
CA THR A 290 17.64 -1.37 7.13
C THR A 290 16.74 -2.44 7.74
N PRO A 291 17.12 -3.02 8.89
CA PRO A 291 16.29 -4.01 9.57
C PRO A 291 15.00 -3.40 10.11
N VAL A 292 13.98 -4.25 10.29
CA VAL A 292 12.64 -3.83 10.68
C VAL A 292 12.25 -4.45 12.02
N VAL A 293 11.59 -3.70 12.89
CA VAL A 293 10.86 -4.25 14.04
C VAL A 293 9.38 -3.96 13.85
N ALA A 294 8.57 -5.02 13.87
CA ALA A 294 7.14 -4.93 13.62
C ALA A 294 6.32 -5.73 14.61
N PHE A 295 5.08 -5.32 14.84
CA PHE A 295 4.09 -6.22 15.43
C PHE A 295 3.73 -7.31 14.43
N ARG A 296 3.61 -8.55 14.90
CA ARG A 296 3.24 -9.71 14.08
C ARG A 296 1.75 -9.63 13.70
N ARG A 297 1.44 -8.82 12.70
CA ARG A 297 0.08 -8.57 12.18
C ARG A 297 0.06 -8.63 10.65
N GLY A 298 -0.93 -9.36 10.13
CA GLY A 298 -1.17 -9.42 8.69
C GLY A 298 0.02 -9.92 7.87
N GLY A 299 0.20 -9.33 6.71
CA GLY A 299 1.26 -9.64 5.73
C GLY A 299 2.68 -9.30 6.17
N LEU A 300 2.88 -8.57 7.29
CA LEU A 300 4.23 -8.26 7.79
C LEU A 300 5.06 -9.53 8.06
N SER A 301 4.40 -10.65 8.38
CA SER A 301 5.06 -11.93 8.58
C SER A 301 5.58 -12.57 7.27
N GLU A 302 5.10 -12.12 6.12
CA GLU A 302 5.55 -12.56 4.80
C GLU A 302 6.72 -11.71 4.28
N VAL A 303 6.82 -10.47 4.79
CA VAL A 303 7.83 -9.50 4.37
C VAL A 303 9.11 -9.59 5.21
N ILE A 304 8.99 -9.85 6.51
CA ILE A 304 10.11 -9.83 7.46
C ILE A 304 10.57 -11.27 7.75
N MET A 305 11.84 -11.54 7.48
CA MET A 305 12.49 -12.80 7.94
C MET A 305 12.95 -12.62 9.39
N ASP A 306 12.16 -13.17 10.32
CA ASP A 306 12.35 -13.03 11.77
C ASP A 306 13.75 -13.48 12.23
N GLY A 307 14.45 -12.62 12.94
CA GLY A 307 15.84 -12.84 13.38
C GLY A 307 16.93 -12.60 12.32
N VAL A 308 16.57 -12.33 11.05
CA VAL A 308 17.52 -12.12 9.95
C VAL A 308 17.41 -10.71 9.37
N THR A 309 16.22 -10.31 8.94
CA THR A 309 15.98 -8.97 8.38
C THR A 309 15.22 -8.05 9.33
N GLY A 310 14.88 -8.55 10.50
CA GLY A 310 14.15 -7.83 11.52
C GLY A 310 13.61 -8.74 12.60
N PHE A 311 12.69 -8.21 13.42
CA PHE A 311 12.00 -8.98 14.44
C PHE A 311 10.50 -8.74 14.40
N LEU A 312 9.76 -9.84 14.55
CA LEU A 312 8.31 -9.85 14.67
C LEU A 312 7.93 -10.11 16.13
N VAL A 313 7.38 -9.12 16.79
CA VAL A 313 6.98 -9.21 18.20
C VAL A 313 5.48 -9.37 18.36
N ARG A 314 5.05 -9.81 19.54
CA ARG A 314 3.63 -9.92 19.86
C ARG A 314 2.95 -8.54 19.68
N PRO A 315 1.75 -8.49 19.10
CA PRO A 315 0.99 -7.26 18.97
C PRO A 315 0.85 -6.51 20.31
N ASP A 316 1.00 -5.20 20.23
CA ASP A 316 0.83 -4.24 21.32
C ASP A 316 1.86 -4.39 22.48
N ASP A 317 2.88 -5.23 22.32
CA ASP A 317 3.95 -5.42 23.30
C ASP A 317 5.11 -4.45 23.06
N VAL A 318 4.94 -3.21 23.54
CA VAL A 318 5.94 -2.13 23.41
C VAL A 318 7.28 -2.50 24.06
N ARG A 319 7.27 -3.24 25.18
CA ARG A 319 8.50 -3.64 25.86
C ARG A 319 9.29 -4.65 25.04
N ALA A 320 8.65 -5.71 24.57
CA ALA A 320 9.29 -6.69 23.70
C ALA A 320 9.79 -6.05 22.39
N ALA A 321 9.02 -5.10 21.82
CA ALA A 321 9.45 -4.36 20.64
C ALA A 321 10.70 -3.49 20.91
N ALA A 322 10.79 -2.83 22.06
CA ALA A 322 11.97 -2.06 22.44
C ALA A 322 13.23 -2.94 22.66
N GLU A 323 13.07 -4.14 23.19
CA GLU A 323 14.16 -5.12 23.26
C GLU A 323 14.59 -5.60 21.88
N ALA A 324 13.63 -5.84 20.99
CA ALA A 324 13.88 -6.22 19.60
C ALA A 324 14.61 -5.11 18.83
N VAL A 325 14.27 -3.83 19.07
CA VAL A 325 14.96 -2.66 18.46
C VAL A 325 16.46 -2.68 18.79
N ARG A 326 16.83 -2.92 20.06
CA ARG A 326 18.24 -3.00 20.45
C ARG A 326 19.00 -4.13 19.76
N LYS A 327 18.32 -5.25 19.51
CA LYS A 327 18.90 -6.40 18.78
C LYS A 327 18.95 -6.14 17.28
N ALA A 328 17.91 -5.53 16.72
CA ALA A 328 17.79 -5.27 15.28
C ALA A 328 18.90 -4.35 14.76
N ALA A 329 19.34 -3.37 15.54
CA ALA A 329 20.43 -2.47 15.18
C ALA A 329 21.77 -3.22 14.90
N GLY A 330 21.92 -4.45 15.37
CA GLY A 330 23.08 -5.33 15.11
C GLY A 330 22.91 -6.31 13.97
N LEU A 331 21.75 -6.33 13.28
CA LEU A 331 21.53 -7.23 12.15
C LEU A 331 22.30 -6.80 10.90
N SER A 332 22.58 -7.78 10.03
CA SER A 332 23.31 -7.56 8.79
C SER A 332 22.49 -6.76 7.77
N ARG A 333 22.88 -5.52 7.52
CA ARG A 333 22.26 -4.66 6.50
C ARG A 333 22.37 -5.26 5.08
N PRO A 334 23.54 -5.84 4.67
CA PRO A 334 23.62 -6.59 3.40
C PRO A 334 22.63 -7.76 3.33
N ALA A 335 22.34 -8.44 4.44
CA ALA A 335 21.34 -9.52 4.44
C ALA A 335 19.92 -9.00 4.23
N CYS A 336 19.56 -7.83 4.82
CA CYS A 336 18.28 -7.16 4.54
C CYS A 336 18.15 -6.81 3.07
N ARG A 337 19.18 -6.19 2.48
CA ARG A 337 19.22 -5.83 1.07
C ARG A 337 19.09 -7.06 0.16
N LYS A 338 19.89 -8.09 0.40
CA LYS A 338 19.85 -9.35 -0.35
C LYS A 338 18.48 -10.02 -0.30
N HIS A 339 17.83 -9.99 0.87
CA HIS A 339 16.47 -10.51 1.02
C HIS A 339 15.48 -9.72 0.15
N ALA A 340 15.55 -8.38 0.20
CA ALA A 340 14.67 -7.54 -0.61
C ALA A 340 14.86 -7.79 -2.11
N GLU A 341 16.11 -7.80 -2.60
CA GLU A 341 16.42 -8.09 -4.01
C GLU A 341 15.94 -9.47 -4.47
N GLY A 342 16.07 -10.48 -3.62
CA GLY A 342 15.73 -11.85 -4.00
C GLY A 342 14.27 -12.25 -3.80
N ARG A 343 13.50 -11.49 -3.00
CA ARG A 343 12.16 -11.92 -2.55
C ARG A 343 11.09 -10.82 -2.60
N LEU A 344 11.49 -9.55 -2.61
CA LEU A 344 10.59 -8.40 -2.51
C LEU A 344 10.81 -7.40 -3.65
N ASP A 345 11.40 -7.82 -4.77
CA ASP A 345 11.70 -6.94 -5.88
C ASP A 345 10.49 -6.77 -6.81
N LEU A 346 10.28 -5.54 -7.28
CA LEU A 346 9.22 -5.18 -8.23
C LEU A 346 9.21 -6.10 -9.46
N GLU A 347 10.35 -6.53 -9.97
CA GLU A 347 10.44 -7.42 -11.14
C GLU A 347 9.69 -8.74 -10.92
N LEU A 348 9.74 -9.31 -9.71
CA LEU A 348 8.97 -10.51 -9.36
C LEU A 348 7.44 -10.24 -9.40
N SER A 349 7.04 -9.05 -8.96
CA SER A 349 5.65 -8.61 -9.03
C SER A 349 5.21 -8.41 -10.48
N LEU A 350 6.02 -7.77 -11.31
CA LEU A 350 5.75 -7.57 -12.74
C LEU A 350 5.57 -8.91 -13.48
N ASP A 351 6.45 -9.88 -13.21
CA ASP A 351 6.32 -11.23 -13.78
C ASP A 351 4.99 -11.91 -13.42
N ALA A 352 4.55 -11.74 -12.17
CA ALA A 352 3.27 -12.29 -11.71
C ALA A 352 2.08 -11.58 -12.38
N HIS A 353 2.15 -10.26 -12.55
CA HIS A 353 1.12 -9.48 -13.25
C HIS A 353 1.02 -9.91 -14.72
N GLU A 354 2.14 -9.98 -15.44
CA GLU A 354 2.13 -10.40 -16.85
C GLU A 354 1.61 -11.81 -17.05
N ARG A 355 1.95 -12.75 -16.15
CA ARG A 355 1.40 -14.12 -16.21
C ARG A 355 -0.13 -14.09 -16.09
N LEU A 356 -0.65 -13.37 -15.10
CA LEU A 356 -2.10 -13.25 -14.90
C LEU A 356 -2.78 -12.55 -16.09
N TYR A 357 -2.18 -11.50 -16.64
CA TYR A 357 -2.75 -10.77 -17.78
C TYR A 357 -2.86 -11.66 -19.02
N ARG A 358 -1.82 -12.43 -19.35
CA ARG A 358 -1.88 -13.41 -20.45
C ARG A 358 -2.98 -14.44 -20.20
N GLN A 359 -3.03 -15.02 -19.01
CA GLN A 359 -4.04 -16.01 -18.65
C GLN A 359 -5.47 -15.49 -18.81
N VAL A 360 -5.77 -14.25 -18.42
CA VAL A 360 -7.12 -13.70 -18.53
C VAL A 360 -7.44 -13.18 -19.93
N ALA A 361 -6.45 -12.80 -20.73
CA ALA A 361 -6.63 -12.36 -22.10
C ALA A 361 -6.89 -13.53 -23.06
N ASP A 362 -6.27 -14.68 -22.82
CA ASP A 362 -6.38 -15.88 -23.67
C ASP A 362 -7.61 -16.74 -23.33
N GLY A 363 -8.24 -16.57 -22.18
CA GLY A 363 -9.44 -17.32 -21.71
C GLY A 363 -10.71 -16.52 -21.82
#